data_4f2128a419ed1191adbfeebe208e4808
#
_entry.id   4f2128a419ed1191adbfeebe208e4808
#
_cell.length_a   1.000
_cell.length_b   1.000
_cell.length_c   1.000
_cell.angle_alpha   90.00
_cell.angle_beta   90.00
_cell.angle_gamma   90.00
#
_symmetry.space_group_name_H-M   'P 1'
#
loop_
_entity.id
_entity.type
_entity.pdbx_description
1 polymer ?
#
loop_
_entity_poly.entity_id
_entity_poly.type
_entity_poly.pdbx_seq_one_letter_code
_entity_poly.pdbx_strand_id
1 'polypeptide(L)'
;MPTSHPLTLLLRPHDILFFRDSRPMAGASAGHGDRFPFPHVLNSALHAACHRAFPTDSPVAYTHARASASKQRDSQRTERFGSLRTVGPFPVAEDGRWFFPKPGDLLDPRSGPVILPFEASDFPGHSSLPEPLQPLGSHVQAGKSTFPQWMDRAAFTAYLHGQVIESSGLAHNDSFFVTEESLGIGMNPDTGTTNEGQIYSRRQLRFREGCQLGVLTETGNQHQKEEDLLEQLFPEDGWIRVGGEGRVCQVTKASKQPSALLPTGPAIRGNRVKWVLLSPAIFPQLAASDKNRPHPGGWLPTWVDAETMQVQLMDGPGPNKARRLGVEPGSPVSAKLIAARVERYVPVAGWTNPSEGETGTGKEGARSTLLAVPAGTVYYFETASEEEAQRLANALNWHGQPGSGTITNRRSTLLGEKGYGIGVCAPYETL
;
A
#
# COMPACT_ATOMS: atom_id res chain seq x y z
N MET A 1 2.58 -16.89 21.75
CA MET A 1 2.57 -16.29 20.41
C MET A 1 3.85 -15.52 20.25
N PRO A 2 4.60 -15.62 19.16
CA PRO A 2 5.75 -14.75 18.96
C PRO A 2 5.22 -13.31 18.85
N THR A 3 5.63 -12.48 19.78
CA THR A 3 5.32 -11.06 19.77
C THR A 3 6.16 -10.39 18.69
N SER A 4 5.61 -10.27 17.46
CA SER A 4 6.19 -9.31 16.53
C SER A 4 5.90 -7.92 17.12
N HIS A 5 6.93 -7.21 17.49
CA HIS A 5 6.76 -5.83 17.95
C HIS A 5 6.77 -4.92 16.73
N PRO A 6 5.63 -4.32 16.35
CA PRO A 6 5.63 -3.34 15.28
C PRO A 6 6.43 -2.11 15.73
N LEU A 7 7.42 -1.77 14.92
CA LEU A 7 8.24 -0.59 15.13
C LEU A 7 7.78 0.53 14.20
N THR A 8 7.59 1.72 14.74
CA THR A 8 7.27 2.92 13.96
C THR A 8 8.56 3.65 13.65
N LEU A 9 8.84 3.84 12.36
CA LEU A 9 9.97 4.61 11.88
C LEU A 9 9.49 5.91 11.25
N LEU A 10 10.17 7.00 11.59
CA LEU A 10 10.04 8.31 10.98
C LEU A 10 11.30 8.59 10.16
N LEU A 11 11.12 8.90 8.89
CA LEU A 11 12.21 9.13 7.95
C LEU A 11 12.20 10.60 7.54
N ARG A 12 13.18 11.37 8.02
CA ARG A 12 13.37 12.77 7.67
C ARG A 12 14.38 12.87 6.51
N PRO A 13 13.97 13.33 5.33
CA PRO A 13 14.89 13.56 4.24
C PRO A 13 15.96 14.59 4.63
N HIS A 14 17.21 14.29 4.31
CA HIS A 14 18.31 15.25 4.55
C HIS A 14 18.26 16.43 3.57
N ASP A 15 17.82 16.13 2.33
CA ASP A 15 17.69 17.07 1.24
C ASP A 15 16.48 16.65 0.38
N ILE A 16 16.59 16.76 -0.92
CA ILE A 16 15.59 16.32 -1.89
C ILE A 16 15.59 14.79 -2.02
N LEU A 17 14.41 14.22 -2.31
CA LEU A 17 14.26 12.81 -2.65
C LEU A 17 13.90 12.67 -4.12
N PHE A 18 14.40 11.59 -4.74
CA PHE A 18 14.10 11.24 -6.11
C PHE A 18 13.46 9.85 -6.18
N PHE A 19 12.24 9.79 -6.69
CA PHE A 19 11.52 8.55 -6.93
C PHE A 19 11.22 8.45 -8.42
N ARG A 20 11.84 7.50 -9.07
CA ARG A 20 11.61 7.26 -10.49
C ARG A 20 10.20 6.74 -10.71
N ASP A 21 9.51 7.27 -11.71
CA ASP A 21 8.25 6.70 -12.17
C ASP A 21 8.49 5.38 -12.95
N SER A 22 7.40 4.73 -13.35
CA SER A 22 7.44 3.45 -14.03
C SER A 22 7.72 3.55 -15.54
N ARG A 23 7.96 4.76 -16.07
CA ARG A 23 8.21 4.94 -17.51
C ARG A 23 9.62 4.50 -17.87
N PRO A 24 9.81 3.79 -19.00
CA PRO A 24 11.14 3.49 -19.47
C PRO A 24 11.89 4.78 -19.77
N MET A 25 13.12 4.90 -19.30
CA MET A 25 14.02 5.96 -19.77
C MET A 25 14.74 5.45 -21.02
N ALA A 26 14.40 5.99 -22.16
CA ALA A 26 15.12 5.78 -23.40
C ALA A 26 15.66 7.14 -23.89
N GLY A 27 16.97 7.27 -23.96
CA GLY A 27 17.65 8.46 -24.49
C GLY A 27 17.34 9.75 -23.72
N ALA A 28 17.02 10.82 -24.42
CA ALA A 28 16.70 12.15 -23.88
C ALA A 28 15.35 12.28 -23.18
N SER A 29 14.82 11.19 -22.62
CA SER A 29 13.52 11.22 -21.99
C SER A 29 13.56 11.90 -20.61
N ALA A 30 12.57 12.75 -20.34
CA ALA A 30 12.36 13.34 -19.03
C ALA A 30 12.22 12.24 -17.96
N GLY A 31 13.07 12.26 -16.94
CA GLY A 31 12.93 11.45 -15.74
C GLY A 31 11.77 12.00 -14.92
N HIS A 32 10.54 11.62 -15.29
CA HIS A 32 9.37 11.98 -14.50
C HIS A 32 9.46 11.26 -13.17
N GLY A 33 9.77 12.00 -12.11
CA GLY A 33 9.68 11.52 -10.74
C GLY A 33 8.23 11.34 -10.33
N ASP A 34 7.96 10.34 -9.52
CA ASP A 34 6.65 10.17 -8.92
C ASP A 34 6.40 11.22 -7.84
N ARG A 35 5.13 11.52 -7.60
CA ARG A 35 4.76 12.60 -6.68
C ARG A 35 4.96 12.22 -5.20
N PHE A 36 4.85 10.93 -4.88
CA PHE A 36 5.01 10.41 -3.53
C PHE A 36 5.48 8.95 -3.61
N PRO A 37 6.38 8.48 -2.71
CA PRO A 37 6.95 7.15 -2.83
C PRO A 37 5.93 6.04 -2.62
N PHE A 38 6.06 5.01 -3.43
CA PHE A 38 5.29 3.78 -3.26
C PHE A 38 5.78 2.96 -2.06
N PRO A 39 4.91 2.12 -1.49
CA PRO A 39 5.26 1.29 -0.33
C PRO A 39 6.51 0.43 -0.53
N HIS A 40 6.69 -0.16 -1.71
CA HIS A 40 7.85 -1.03 -1.99
C HIS A 40 9.19 -0.29 -1.97
N VAL A 41 9.20 1.03 -2.18
CA VAL A 41 10.44 1.83 -2.15
C VAL A 41 11.04 1.83 -0.75
N LEU A 42 10.21 2.09 0.26
CA LEU A 42 10.64 2.12 1.66
C LEU A 42 11.00 0.72 2.18
N ASN A 43 10.20 -0.28 1.82
CA ASN A 43 10.52 -1.67 2.13
C ASN A 43 11.88 -2.06 1.54
N SER A 44 12.15 -1.74 0.27
CA SER A 44 13.42 -2.03 -0.37
C SER A 44 14.59 -1.26 0.24
N ALA A 45 14.37 -0.02 0.68
CA ALA A 45 15.39 0.78 1.37
C ALA A 45 15.80 0.17 2.71
N LEU A 46 14.83 -0.25 3.52
CA LEU A 46 15.07 -0.95 4.79
C LEU A 46 15.79 -2.27 4.57
N HIS A 47 15.37 -3.03 3.61
CA HIS A 47 16.06 -4.25 3.25
C HIS A 47 17.52 -4.01 2.81
N ALA A 48 17.77 -3.02 1.97
CA ALA A 48 19.12 -2.66 1.57
C ALA A 48 19.98 -2.21 2.77
N ALA A 49 19.37 -1.56 3.75
CA ALA A 49 20.05 -1.19 4.99
C ALA A 49 20.40 -2.42 5.83
N CYS A 50 19.47 -3.35 6.02
CA CYS A 50 19.72 -4.63 6.69
C CYS A 50 20.86 -5.40 6.00
N HIS A 51 20.84 -5.45 4.67
CA HIS A 51 21.86 -6.16 3.89
C HIS A 51 23.26 -5.59 4.08
N ARG A 52 23.38 -4.27 4.18
CA ARG A 52 24.68 -3.62 4.45
C ARG A 52 25.15 -3.82 5.87
N ALA A 53 24.22 -3.79 6.84
CA ALA A 53 24.58 -3.95 8.25
C ALA A 53 24.94 -5.39 8.62
N PHE A 54 24.30 -6.37 7.96
CA PHE A 54 24.46 -7.78 8.26
C PHE A 54 24.84 -8.60 6.99
N PRO A 55 26.00 -8.34 6.37
CA PRO A 55 26.38 -8.93 5.09
C PRO A 55 26.59 -10.46 5.17
N THR A 56 26.99 -10.99 6.31
CA THR A 56 27.20 -12.43 6.55
C THR A 56 25.90 -13.21 6.65
N ASP A 57 24.82 -12.57 7.06
CA ASP A 57 23.52 -13.19 7.24
C ASP A 57 22.70 -13.26 5.95
N SER A 58 23.16 -12.60 4.92
CA SER A 58 22.51 -12.58 3.62
C SER A 58 23.53 -12.62 2.47
N PRO A 59 24.13 -13.76 2.23
CA PRO A 59 24.94 -13.93 1.02
C PRO A 59 24.01 -14.05 -0.18
N VAL A 60 23.93 -13.12 -1.04
CA VAL A 60 23.31 -13.21 -2.38
C VAL A 60 21.77 -13.15 -2.45
N ALA A 61 21.32 -12.32 -3.33
CA ALA A 61 19.98 -12.20 -3.92
C ALA A 61 18.80 -12.29 -2.94
N TYR A 62 18.50 -11.18 -2.47
CA TYR A 62 17.27 -10.70 -1.93
C TYR A 62 16.12 -11.00 -2.89
N THR A 63 15.43 -12.07 -2.72
CA THR A 63 14.21 -12.34 -3.45
C THR A 63 13.04 -12.45 -2.49
N HIS A 64 12.16 -11.45 -2.51
CA HIS A 64 10.77 -11.61 -2.11
C HIS A 64 9.97 -12.47 -3.10
N ALA A 65 10.61 -13.07 -4.06
CA ALA A 65 9.94 -14.08 -4.84
C ALA A 65 9.37 -15.07 -3.83
N ARG A 66 8.05 -15.23 -3.80
CA ARG A 66 7.48 -16.45 -3.31
C ARG A 66 8.29 -17.54 -3.96
N ALA A 67 9.23 -18.09 -3.22
CA ALA A 67 10.04 -19.18 -3.69
C ALA A 67 9.13 -20.39 -3.88
N SER A 68 8.32 -20.31 -4.92
CA SER A 68 7.43 -21.39 -5.32
C SER A 68 8.19 -22.57 -5.93
N ALA A 69 9.49 -22.45 -6.16
CA ALA A 69 10.13 -23.37 -7.04
C ALA A 69 11.44 -24.01 -6.55
N SER A 70 12.09 -23.64 -5.47
CA SER A 70 13.27 -24.39 -5.04
C SER A 70 13.03 -25.12 -3.73
N LYS A 71 13.17 -26.42 -3.77
CA LYS A 71 13.17 -27.32 -2.61
C LYS A 71 14.39 -27.13 -1.70
N GLN A 72 15.34 -26.32 -2.09
CA GLN A 72 16.49 -25.90 -1.30
C GLN A 72 16.28 -24.46 -0.83
N ARG A 73 15.34 -24.29 0.08
CA ARG A 73 15.27 -23.05 0.86
C ARG A 73 16.40 -23.08 1.86
N ASP A 74 17.28 -22.12 1.75
CA ASP A 74 18.08 -21.72 2.87
C ASP A 74 17.12 -21.06 3.89
N SER A 75 16.71 -21.86 4.88
CA SER A 75 15.68 -21.49 5.86
C SER A 75 16.09 -20.26 6.67
N GLN A 76 17.35 -20.12 7.01
CA GLN A 76 17.88 -18.99 7.79
C GLN A 76 17.74 -17.65 7.05
N ARG A 77 17.92 -17.68 5.75
CA ARG A 77 17.84 -16.53 4.87
C ARG A 77 16.42 -15.99 4.73
N THR A 78 15.45 -16.89 4.57
CA THR A 78 14.03 -16.56 4.48
C THR A 78 13.48 -16.09 5.83
N GLU A 79 14.03 -16.58 6.93
CA GLU A 79 13.57 -16.28 8.27
C GLU A 79 13.99 -14.88 8.71
N ARG A 80 15.21 -14.46 8.47
CA ARG A 80 15.72 -13.20 9.02
C ARG A 80 15.32 -11.96 8.21
N PHE A 81 15.42 -12.00 6.89
CA PHE A 81 15.08 -10.86 6.03
C PHE A 81 13.71 -10.98 5.35
N GLY A 82 13.23 -12.17 5.09
CA GLY A 82 11.93 -12.41 4.50
C GLY A 82 10.75 -12.13 5.45
N SER A 83 11.03 -11.89 6.74
CA SER A 83 10.03 -11.53 7.73
C SER A 83 9.67 -10.05 7.74
N LEU A 84 10.49 -9.17 7.16
CA LEU A 84 10.24 -7.74 7.15
C LEU A 84 8.96 -7.40 6.37
N ARG A 85 8.04 -6.80 7.07
CA ARG A 85 6.81 -6.25 6.51
C ARG A 85 6.73 -4.77 6.83
N THR A 86 6.21 -4.01 5.89
CA THR A 86 6.05 -2.55 6.05
C THR A 86 4.62 -2.12 5.77
N VAL A 87 4.21 -0.97 6.30
CA VAL A 87 3.00 -0.25 5.97
C VAL A 87 3.31 1.24 5.87
N GLY A 88 2.83 1.88 4.84
CA GLY A 88 3.22 3.22 4.42
C GLY A 88 4.13 3.17 3.20
N PRO A 89 4.79 4.28 2.83
CA PRO A 89 4.91 5.49 3.64
C PRO A 89 3.64 6.32 3.69
N PHE A 90 3.51 7.07 4.78
CA PHE A 90 2.50 8.10 4.94
C PHE A 90 3.17 9.44 5.25
N PRO A 91 2.64 10.60 4.77
CA PRO A 91 3.14 11.89 5.19
C PRO A 91 2.92 12.10 6.69
N VAL A 92 3.92 12.64 7.35
CA VAL A 92 3.85 13.06 8.75
C VAL A 92 4.18 14.54 8.81
N ALA A 93 3.29 15.35 9.35
CA ALA A 93 3.49 16.78 9.51
C ALA A 93 4.46 17.07 10.67
N GLU A 94 4.92 18.32 10.76
CA GLU A 94 5.82 18.81 11.81
C GLU A 94 5.27 18.57 13.23
N ASP A 95 3.95 18.69 13.39
CA ASP A 95 3.26 18.43 14.67
C ASP A 95 3.08 16.92 15.00
N GLY A 96 3.62 16.04 14.16
CA GLY A 96 3.60 14.59 14.35
C GLY A 96 2.28 13.91 13.94
N ARG A 97 1.34 14.63 13.30
CA ARG A 97 0.14 14.04 12.72
C ARG A 97 0.45 13.25 11.46
N TRP A 98 -0.13 12.07 11.36
CA TRP A 98 -0.07 11.19 10.19
C TRP A 98 -1.24 11.45 9.27
N PHE A 99 -0.98 11.45 7.98
CA PHE A 99 -1.99 11.72 6.96
C PHE A 99 -2.15 10.55 6.00
N PHE A 100 -3.39 10.30 5.62
CA PHE A 100 -3.81 9.18 4.77
C PHE A 100 -4.46 9.70 3.49
N PRO A 101 -4.38 8.94 2.39
CA PRO A 101 -5.02 9.33 1.14
C PRO A 101 -6.53 9.54 1.30
N LYS A 102 -7.03 10.65 0.78
CA LYS A 102 -8.46 10.96 0.78
C LYS A 102 -9.24 9.85 0.07
N PRO A 103 -10.35 9.35 0.65
CA PRO A 103 -11.23 8.39 0.00
C PRO A 103 -11.83 8.93 -1.31
N GLY A 104 -11.92 8.07 -2.33
CA GLY A 104 -12.42 8.44 -3.65
C GLY A 104 -13.93 8.69 -3.71
N ASP A 105 -14.69 8.19 -2.73
CA ASP A 105 -16.11 8.45 -2.57
C ASP A 105 -16.41 9.81 -1.92
N LEU A 106 -15.39 10.47 -1.38
CA LEU A 106 -15.53 11.79 -0.75
C LEU A 106 -15.27 12.89 -1.78
N LEU A 107 -16.34 13.51 -2.30
CA LEU A 107 -16.25 14.62 -3.26
C LEU A 107 -15.94 15.95 -2.57
N ASP A 108 -16.71 16.29 -1.54
CA ASP A 108 -16.47 17.46 -0.70
C ASP A 108 -16.28 17.00 0.76
N PRO A 109 -15.10 17.21 1.37
CA PRO A 109 -14.88 16.84 2.76
C PRO A 109 -15.89 17.42 3.75
N ARG A 110 -16.51 18.57 3.43
CA ARG A 110 -17.52 19.21 4.28
C ARG A 110 -18.88 18.53 4.21
N SER A 111 -19.17 17.76 3.15
CA SER A 111 -20.46 17.10 2.93
C SER A 111 -20.47 15.64 3.35
N GLY A 112 -19.33 15.08 3.77
CA GLY A 112 -19.17 13.66 4.04
C GLY A 112 -19.07 12.81 2.76
N PRO A 113 -19.16 11.48 2.86
CA PRO A 113 -19.15 10.59 1.70
C PRO A 113 -20.40 10.86 0.85
N VAL A 114 -20.18 11.03 -0.43
CA VAL A 114 -21.22 11.52 -1.35
C VAL A 114 -21.36 10.71 -2.63
N ILE A 115 -20.48 9.72 -2.85
CA ILE A 115 -20.61 8.74 -3.93
C ILE A 115 -20.98 7.40 -3.32
N LEU A 116 -22.19 6.96 -3.56
CA LEU A 116 -22.78 5.75 -2.98
C LEU A 116 -23.38 4.87 -4.08
N PRO A 117 -23.50 3.55 -3.84
CA PRO A 117 -24.27 2.68 -4.70
C PRO A 117 -25.76 3.06 -4.70
N PHE A 118 -26.40 2.97 -5.85
CA PHE A 118 -27.85 3.02 -5.92
C PHE A 118 -28.45 1.73 -5.37
N GLU A 119 -29.65 1.81 -4.78
CA GLU A 119 -30.49 0.61 -4.64
C GLU A 119 -30.78 0.05 -6.03
N ALA A 120 -30.79 -1.28 -6.17
CA ALA A 120 -31.03 -1.92 -7.45
C ALA A 120 -32.37 -1.53 -8.08
N SER A 121 -33.40 -1.27 -7.23
CA SER A 121 -34.75 -0.83 -7.64
C SER A 121 -34.81 0.66 -8.03
N ASP A 122 -33.91 1.49 -7.56
CA ASP A 122 -34.05 2.96 -7.58
C ASP A 122 -33.17 3.64 -8.61
N PHE A 123 -32.35 2.88 -9.35
CA PHE A 123 -31.56 3.44 -10.43
C PHE A 123 -32.44 3.92 -11.59
N PRO A 124 -32.47 5.22 -11.90
CA PRO A 124 -33.41 5.79 -12.88
C PRO A 124 -33.04 5.55 -14.34
N GLY A 125 -32.01 4.78 -14.61
CA GLY A 125 -31.45 4.55 -15.93
C GLY A 125 -31.21 3.08 -16.26
N HIS A 126 -30.59 2.87 -17.41
CA HIS A 126 -30.11 1.53 -17.79
C HIS A 126 -28.61 1.44 -17.53
N SER A 127 -28.18 0.29 -16.99
CA SER A 127 -26.77 0.00 -16.76
C SER A 127 -26.37 -1.24 -17.55
N SER A 128 -25.17 -1.21 -18.15
CA SER A 128 -24.54 -2.39 -18.75
C SER A 128 -23.64 -3.17 -17.77
N LEU A 129 -23.66 -2.78 -16.51
CA LEU A 129 -22.89 -3.50 -15.49
C LEU A 129 -23.46 -4.91 -15.31
N PRO A 130 -22.61 -5.92 -15.22
CA PRO A 130 -23.08 -7.29 -14.92
C PRO A 130 -23.61 -7.36 -13.48
N GLU A 131 -24.65 -8.12 -13.27
CA GLU A 131 -25.15 -8.40 -11.91
C GLU A 131 -24.05 -9.08 -11.06
N PRO A 132 -23.95 -8.77 -9.78
CA PRO A 132 -24.79 -7.84 -8.95
C PRO A 132 -24.26 -6.40 -8.88
N LEU A 133 -23.41 -5.97 -9.81
CA LEU A 133 -22.79 -4.65 -9.75
C LEU A 133 -23.81 -3.54 -9.95
N GLN A 134 -23.72 -2.52 -9.10
CA GLN A 134 -24.59 -1.37 -9.08
C GLN A 134 -23.85 -0.10 -9.52
N PRO A 135 -24.52 0.81 -10.21
CA PRO A 135 -23.98 2.13 -10.50
C PRO A 135 -23.71 2.92 -9.21
N LEU A 136 -22.76 3.83 -9.30
CA LEU A 136 -22.47 4.79 -8.25
C LEU A 136 -23.02 6.15 -8.62
N GLY A 137 -23.61 6.82 -7.67
CA GLY A 137 -24.15 8.16 -7.85
C GLY A 137 -23.84 9.11 -6.70
N SER A 138 -24.30 10.35 -6.83
CA SER A 138 -24.16 11.38 -5.81
C SER A 138 -25.31 12.36 -5.87
N HIS A 139 -25.83 12.74 -4.70
CA HIS A 139 -26.78 13.86 -4.57
C HIS A 139 -26.10 15.24 -4.70
N VAL A 140 -24.77 15.28 -4.63
CA VAL A 140 -24.00 16.53 -4.68
C VAL A 140 -23.24 16.60 -6.00
N GLN A 141 -23.34 17.74 -6.68
CA GLN A 141 -22.51 17.98 -7.86
C GLN A 141 -21.05 18.22 -7.46
N ALA A 142 -20.14 17.55 -8.15
CA ALA A 142 -18.71 17.77 -7.95
C ALA A 142 -18.35 19.23 -8.30
N GLY A 143 -17.79 19.95 -7.34
CA GLY A 143 -17.25 21.29 -7.57
C GLY A 143 -15.99 21.23 -8.46
N LYS A 144 -15.64 22.36 -9.08
CA LYS A 144 -14.39 22.51 -9.86
C LYS A 144 -13.16 22.78 -8.99
N SER A 145 -13.30 22.83 -7.66
CA SER A 145 -12.20 23.12 -6.75
C SER A 145 -11.25 21.95 -6.61
N THR A 146 -9.96 22.25 -6.48
CA THR A 146 -8.95 21.27 -6.09
C THR A 146 -9.18 20.87 -4.62
N PHE A 147 -9.46 19.58 -4.40
CA PHE A 147 -9.64 19.06 -3.05
C PHE A 147 -8.31 18.64 -2.43
N PRO A 148 -8.19 18.71 -1.09
CA PRO A 148 -7.09 18.12 -0.37
C PRO A 148 -6.90 16.65 -0.73
N GLN A 149 -5.65 16.22 -0.88
CA GLN A 149 -5.30 14.83 -1.21
C GLN A 149 -5.17 13.95 0.03
N TRP A 150 -5.05 14.57 1.20
CA TRP A 150 -4.70 13.91 2.45
C TRP A 150 -5.65 14.29 3.59
N MET A 151 -5.88 13.31 4.46
CA MET A 151 -6.66 13.47 5.67
C MET A 151 -5.85 12.95 6.86
N ASP A 152 -5.82 13.69 7.95
CA ASP A 152 -5.24 13.17 9.19
C ASP A 152 -6.11 12.07 9.78
N ARG A 153 -5.59 11.40 10.82
CA ARG A 153 -6.29 10.29 11.46
C ARG A 153 -7.67 10.68 12.00
N ALA A 154 -7.80 11.87 12.57
CA ALA A 154 -9.06 12.34 13.16
C ALA A 154 -10.12 12.59 12.07
N ALA A 155 -9.75 13.31 11.01
CA ALA A 155 -10.60 13.57 9.86
C ALA A 155 -11.01 12.27 9.15
N PHE A 156 -10.07 11.33 9.00
CA PHE A 156 -10.36 10.02 8.39
C PHE A 156 -11.31 9.19 9.26
N THR A 157 -11.13 9.23 10.58
CA THR A 157 -12.03 8.55 11.51
C THR A 157 -13.44 9.18 11.47
N ALA A 158 -13.55 10.51 11.45
CA ALA A 158 -14.83 11.21 11.29
C ALA A 158 -15.55 10.80 9.99
N TYR A 159 -14.80 10.71 8.88
CA TYR A 159 -15.33 10.20 7.61
C TYR A 159 -15.89 8.77 7.74
N LEU A 160 -15.16 7.85 8.37
CA LEU A 160 -15.61 6.46 8.55
C LEU A 160 -16.89 6.36 9.41
N HIS A 161 -17.07 7.30 10.33
CA HIS A 161 -18.24 7.39 11.20
C HIS A 161 -19.40 8.22 10.59
N GLY A 162 -19.25 8.73 9.37
CA GLY A 162 -20.25 9.60 8.74
C GLY A 162 -20.41 10.95 9.45
N GLN A 163 -19.40 11.39 10.18
CA GLN A 163 -19.40 12.64 10.93
C GLN A 163 -18.84 13.80 10.09
N VAL A 164 -19.07 15.02 10.56
CA VAL A 164 -18.50 16.24 9.95
C VAL A 164 -16.98 16.19 10.03
N ILE A 165 -16.35 16.51 8.91
CA ILE A 165 -14.90 16.52 8.77
C ILE A 165 -14.38 17.94 8.99
N GLU A 166 -13.54 18.11 9.99
CA GLU A 166 -12.90 19.39 10.26
C GLU A 166 -11.84 19.71 9.19
N SER A 167 -11.88 20.93 8.66
CA SER A 167 -10.93 21.35 7.62
C SER A 167 -9.47 21.37 8.07
N SER A 168 -9.22 21.52 9.36
CA SER A 168 -7.89 21.45 9.97
C SER A 168 -7.22 20.06 9.86
N GLY A 169 -8.05 19.02 9.64
CA GLY A 169 -7.57 17.65 9.39
C GLY A 169 -7.28 17.36 7.92
N LEU A 170 -7.43 18.33 7.02
CA LEU A 170 -7.25 18.17 5.58
C LEU A 170 -5.96 18.84 5.12
N ALA A 171 -5.23 18.21 4.20
CA ALA A 171 -3.99 18.76 3.69
C ALA A 171 -3.79 18.49 2.18
N HIS A 172 -3.11 19.41 1.52
CA HIS A 172 -2.62 19.28 0.16
C HIS A 172 -1.18 18.74 0.14
N ASN A 173 -0.73 18.27 -1.01
CA ASN A 173 0.65 17.81 -1.18
C ASN A 173 1.69 18.87 -0.76
N ASP A 174 1.42 20.12 -1.09
CA ASP A 174 2.30 21.27 -0.79
C ASP A 174 2.39 21.59 0.70
N SER A 175 1.53 21.01 1.54
CA SER A 175 1.69 21.05 3.00
C SER A 175 2.88 20.22 3.48
N PHE A 176 3.30 19.20 2.71
CA PHE A 176 4.36 18.27 3.10
C PHE A 176 5.62 18.39 2.27
N PHE A 177 5.48 18.64 0.96
CA PHE A 177 6.61 18.71 0.04
C PHE A 177 6.28 19.58 -1.16
N VAL A 178 7.31 20.12 -1.79
CA VAL A 178 7.23 20.78 -3.08
C VAL A 178 7.99 19.96 -4.12
N THR A 179 7.55 20.04 -5.36
CA THR A 179 8.24 19.42 -6.49
C THR A 179 9.24 20.40 -7.06
N GLU A 180 10.49 20.01 -7.11
CA GLU A 180 11.57 20.73 -7.79
C GLU A 180 11.91 20.04 -9.10
N GLU A 181 12.08 20.83 -10.16
CA GLU A 181 12.55 20.33 -11.45
C GLU A 181 14.01 20.72 -11.65
N SER A 182 14.83 19.77 -12.03
CA SER A 182 16.21 20.00 -12.42
C SER A 182 16.48 19.47 -13.82
N LEU A 183 17.27 20.20 -14.58
CA LEU A 183 17.76 19.79 -15.89
C LEU A 183 19.17 19.21 -15.74
N GLY A 184 19.41 18.09 -16.40
CA GLY A 184 20.72 17.49 -16.53
C GLY A 184 21.07 17.28 -18.00
N ILE A 185 22.35 17.24 -18.27
CA ILE A 185 22.89 16.94 -19.60
C ILE A 185 23.81 15.72 -19.49
N GLY A 186 23.73 14.85 -20.48
CA GLY A 186 24.67 13.75 -20.60
C GLY A 186 26.03 14.27 -21.07
N MET A 187 27.09 13.94 -20.31
CA MET A 187 28.46 14.30 -20.65
C MET A 187 29.20 13.09 -21.20
N ASN A 188 29.98 13.30 -22.23
CA ASN A 188 30.94 12.29 -22.70
C ASN A 188 32.12 12.28 -21.68
N PRO A 189 32.42 11.15 -21.02
CA PRO A 189 33.45 11.08 -20.00
C PRO A 189 34.86 11.30 -20.58
N ASP A 190 35.09 10.98 -21.87
CA ASP A 190 36.40 11.05 -22.50
C ASP A 190 36.74 12.47 -22.97
N THR A 191 35.74 13.21 -23.41
CA THR A 191 35.93 14.54 -24.01
C THR A 191 35.47 15.68 -23.12
N GLY A 192 34.67 15.39 -22.08
CA GLY A 192 34.08 16.41 -21.21
C GLY A 192 33.03 17.29 -21.91
N THR A 193 32.63 16.92 -23.14
CA THR A 193 31.62 17.65 -23.93
C THR A 193 30.24 17.05 -23.74
N THR A 194 29.20 17.81 -24.06
CA THR A 194 27.82 17.33 -24.02
C THR A 194 27.57 16.32 -25.14
N ASN A 195 26.88 15.24 -24.81
CA ASN A 195 26.35 14.32 -25.82
C ASN A 195 25.10 14.92 -26.45
N GLU A 196 25.05 14.96 -27.77
CA GLU A 196 23.91 15.49 -28.51
C GLU A 196 22.62 14.69 -28.18
N GLY A 197 21.53 15.40 -27.95
CA GLY A 197 20.23 14.79 -27.62
C GLY A 197 20.09 14.21 -26.22
N GLN A 198 21.06 14.37 -25.33
CA GLN A 198 21.01 13.86 -23.94
C GLN A 198 20.72 14.96 -22.92
N ILE A 199 19.65 15.71 -23.13
CA ILE A 199 19.06 16.59 -22.11
C ILE A 199 17.94 15.83 -21.41
N TYR A 200 17.98 15.79 -20.09
CA TYR A 200 16.93 15.16 -19.31
C TYR A 200 16.45 16.07 -18.18
N SER A 201 15.16 16.05 -17.93
CA SER A 201 14.58 16.71 -16.75
C SER A 201 14.28 15.70 -15.66
N ARG A 202 14.43 16.11 -14.42
CA ARG A 202 14.12 15.29 -13.24
C ARG A 202 13.17 16.05 -12.33
N ARG A 203 12.16 15.35 -11.81
CA ARG A 203 11.31 15.84 -10.75
C ARG A 203 11.73 15.23 -9.44
N GLN A 204 11.96 16.05 -8.45
CA GLN A 204 12.45 15.69 -7.13
C GLN A 204 11.50 16.28 -6.08
N LEU A 205 11.41 15.64 -4.93
CA LEU A 205 10.58 16.10 -3.82
C LEU A 205 11.47 16.74 -2.76
N ARG A 206 11.21 18.01 -2.46
CA ARG A 206 11.75 18.67 -1.28
C ARG A 206 10.70 18.69 -0.19
N PHE A 207 10.97 17.98 0.91
CA PHE A 207 10.08 18.00 2.06
C PHE A 207 10.18 19.35 2.78
N ARG A 208 9.04 19.80 3.29
CA ARG A 208 9.01 21.00 4.14
C ARG A 208 9.68 20.70 5.47
N GLU A 209 10.17 21.73 6.13
CA GLU A 209 10.78 21.61 7.43
C GLU A 209 9.83 20.90 8.41
N GLY A 210 10.39 20.01 9.23
CA GLY A 210 9.62 19.19 10.17
C GLY A 210 8.81 18.05 9.56
N CYS A 211 8.52 18.06 8.23
CA CYS A 211 7.76 17.00 7.58
C CYS A 211 8.60 15.75 7.29
N GLN A 212 7.99 14.58 7.44
CA GLN A 212 8.67 13.28 7.38
C GLN A 212 7.82 12.23 6.66
N LEU A 213 8.43 11.08 6.39
CA LEU A 213 7.75 9.86 5.95
C LEU A 213 7.59 8.92 7.14
N GLY A 214 6.35 8.56 7.45
CA GLY A 214 6.04 7.57 8.50
C GLY A 214 5.90 6.16 7.92
N VAL A 215 6.55 5.19 8.52
CA VAL A 215 6.50 3.77 8.12
C VAL A 215 6.32 2.90 9.35
N LEU A 216 5.33 2.02 9.32
CA LEU A 216 5.18 0.95 10.30
C LEU A 216 5.91 -0.28 9.79
N THR A 217 6.66 -0.93 10.66
CA THR A 217 7.48 -2.08 10.30
C THR A 217 7.22 -3.23 11.27
N GLU A 218 7.24 -4.43 10.76
CA GLU A 218 7.16 -5.66 11.54
C GLU A 218 8.26 -6.59 11.08
N THR A 219 9.07 -7.09 12.01
CA THR A 219 9.95 -8.22 11.78
C THR A 219 9.47 -9.37 12.65
N GLY A 220 9.13 -10.48 12.06
CA GLY A 220 8.66 -11.66 12.78
C GLY A 220 9.61 -12.82 12.57
N ASN A 221 10.33 -13.24 13.59
CA ASN A 221 10.93 -14.55 13.59
C ASN A 221 9.95 -15.51 14.30
N GLN A 222 9.33 -16.39 13.52
CA GLN A 222 8.37 -17.36 14.07
C GLN A 222 9.03 -18.48 14.88
N HIS A 223 10.36 -18.60 14.86
CA HIS A 223 11.08 -19.74 15.40
C HIS A 223 12.20 -19.42 16.38
N GLN A 224 12.60 -18.17 16.55
CA GLN A 224 13.69 -17.79 17.45
C GLN A 224 13.32 -16.58 18.31
N LYS A 225 13.78 -16.59 19.57
CA LYS A 225 13.69 -15.47 20.52
C LYS A 225 14.79 -14.41 20.24
N GLU A 226 15.09 -14.16 18.99
CA GLU A 226 16.11 -13.17 18.63
C GLU A 226 15.53 -11.75 18.72
N GLU A 227 16.40 -10.81 19.06
CA GLU A 227 16.11 -9.39 19.07
C GLU A 227 15.59 -8.92 17.70
N ASP A 228 14.70 -7.93 17.70
CA ASP A 228 14.15 -7.36 16.48
C ASP A 228 15.30 -6.83 15.61
N LEU A 229 15.40 -7.34 14.39
CA LEU A 229 16.43 -6.95 13.43
C LEU A 229 16.48 -5.42 13.19
N LEU A 230 15.34 -4.75 13.24
CA LEU A 230 15.26 -3.30 13.07
C LEU A 230 15.72 -2.54 14.32
N GLU A 231 15.55 -3.11 15.51
CA GLU A 231 16.12 -2.53 16.72
C GLU A 231 17.64 -2.63 16.73
N GLN A 232 18.19 -3.73 16.21
CA GLN A 232 19.63 -3.87 16.01
C GLN A 232 20.16 -2.93 14.91
N LEU A 233 19.39 -2.74 13.84
CA LEU A 233 19.78 -1.85 12.74
C LEU A 233 19.80 -0.38 13.16
N PHE A 234 18.86 0.01 14.01
CA PHE A 234 18.71 1.37 14.51
C PHE A 234 18.71 1.36 16.05
N PRO A 235 19.86 1.08 16.71
CA PRO A 235 19.94 1.16 18.18
C PRO A 235 19.63 2.57 18.68
N GLU A 236 20.05 3.56 17.94
CA GLU A 236 19.72 4.98 18.06
C GLU A 236 19.20 5.50 16.71
N ASP A 237 19.21 6.81 16.51
CA ASP A 237 18.96 7.43 15.22
C ASP A 237 19.95 6.94 14.17
N GLY A 238 19.47 6.67 12.97
CA GLY A 238 20.28 6.13 11.89
C GLY A 238 20.07 6.84 10.56
N TRP A 239 20.77 6.36 9.53
CA TRP A 239 20.66 6.88 8.18
C TRP A 239 20.43 5.75 7.19
N ILE A 240 19.46 5.94 6.29
CA ILE A 240 19.22 5.01 5.18
C ILE A 240 19.17 5.74 3.85
N ARG A 241 19.53 5.01 2.78
CA ARG A 241 19.32 5.49 1.42
C ARG A 241 17.90 5.20 0.98
N VAL A 242 17.20 6.22 0.46
CA VAL A 242 15.80 6.12 0.04
C VAL A 242 15.64 6.66 -1.36
N GLY A 243 15.08 5.86 -2.26
CA GLY A 243 14.89 6.25 -3.66
C GLY A 243 16.19 6.21 -4.48
N GLY A 244 16.21 6.98 -5.55
CA GLY A 244 17.34 7.06 -6.48
C GLY A 244 18.44 8.03 -6.04
N GLU A 245 19.54 8.03 -6.77
CA GLU A 245 20.66 8.97 -6.64
C GLU A 245 21.36 8.98 -5.28
N GLY A 246 21.26 7.90 -4.51
CA GLY A 246 21.92 7.80 -3.21
C GLY A 246 21.37 8.74 -2.14
N ARG A 247 20.18 9.30 -2.34
CA ARG A 247 19.52 10.21 -1.38
C ARG A 247 19.32 9.54 -0.04
N VAL A 248 19.46 10.29 1.04
CA VAL A 248 19.46 9.77 2.40
C VAL A 248 18.36 10.38 3.25
N CYS A 249 17.84 9.57 4.16
CA CYS A 249 16.95 9.99 5.23
C CYS A 249 17.55 9.66 6.58
N GLN A 250 17.42 10.56 7.53
CA GLN A 250 17.59 10.24 8.94
C GLN A 250 16.41 9.41 9.40
N VAL A 251 16.67 8.36 10.14
CA VAL A 251 15.64 7.45 10.70
C VAL A 251 15.60 7.64 12.19
N THR A 252 14.42 7.92 12.73
CA THR A 252 14.15 7.96 14.15
C THR A 252 13.05 6.94 14.50
N LYS A 253 13.13 6.35 15.68
CA LYS A 253 12.09 5.43 16.18
C LYS A 253 11.03 6.21 16.95
N ALA A 254 9.78 5.87 16.74
CA ALA A 254 8.67 6.39 17.52
C ALA A 254 8.00 5.25 18.32
N SER A 255 7.62 5.54 19.54
CA SER A 255 7.03 4.55 20.47
C SER A 255 5.54 4.27 20.21
N LYS A 256 4.92 4.93 19.24
CA LYS A 256 3.48 4.81 18.98
C LYS A 256 3.13 3.50 18.29
N GLN A 257 2.15 2.80 18.82
CA GLN A 257 1.62 1.56 18.25
C GLN A 257 0.75 1.83 17.00
N PRO A 258 0.60 0.86 16.05
CA PRO A 258 -0.22 1.02 14.85
C PRO A 258 -1.65 1.49 15.13
N SER A 259 -2.28 1.00 16.19
CA SER A 259 -3.63 1.37 16.60
C SER A 259 -3.78 2.84 17.01
N ALA A 260 -2.69 3.48 17.44
CA ALA A 260 -2.67 4.90 17.75
C ALA A 260 -2.43 5.77 16.49
N LEU A 261 -1.92 5.19 15.42
CA LEU A 261 -1.52 5.90 14.20
C LEU A 261 -2.51 5.71 13.06
N LEU A 262 -2.88 4.47 12.76
CA LEU A 262 -3.79 4.17 11.64
C LEU A 262 -5.25 4.43 12.01
N PRO A 263 -6.09 4.85 11.04
CA PRO A 263 -7.52 5.02 11.29
C PRO A 263 -8.19 3.67 11.54
N THR A 264 -9.22 3.68 12.38
CA THR A 264 -10.07 2.54 12.68
C THR A 264 -11.52 2.92 12.41
N GLY A 265 -12.27 2.01 11.79
CA GLY A 265 -13.69 2.21 11.53
C GLY A 265 -14.57 1.94 12.74
N PRO A 266 -15.85 2.34 12.67
CA PRO A 266 -16.87 2.00 13.67
C PRO A 266 -17.17 0.51 13.68
N ALA A 267 -17.90 0.05 14.68
CA ALA A 267 -18.56 -1.24 14.64
C ALA A 267 -19.51 -1.30 13.43
N ILE A 268 -19.47 -2.40 12.71
CA ILE A 268 -20.35 -2.60 11.55
C ILE A 268 -21.76 -2.83 12.07
N ARG A 269 -22.70 -2.09 11.52
CA ARG A 269 -24.15 -2.25 11.75
C ARG A 269 -24.83 -2.45 10.41
N GLY A 270 -25.83 -3.34 10.39
CA GLY A 270 -26.49 -3.72 9.15
C GLY A 270 -25.62 -4.66 8.30
N ASN A 271 -26.03 -4.87 7.06
CA ASN A 271 -25.45 -5.86 6.15
C ASN A 271 -24.56 -5.24 5.04
N ARG A 272 -24.23 -3.97 5.11
CA ARG A 272 -23.47 -3.23 4.08
C ARG A 272 -22.14 -2.73 4.63
N VAL A 273 -21.06 -3.08 3.94
CA VAL A 273 -19.68 -2.74 4.34
C VAL A 273 -18.95 -2.11 3.18
N LYS A 274 -18.36 -0.93 3.39
CA LYS A 274 -17.36 -0.38 2.48
C LYS A 274 -15.95 -0.64 3.01
N TRP A 275 -15.02 -0.90 2.09
CA TRP A 275 -13.60 -1.06 2.38
C TRP A 275 -12.81 0.02 1.66
N VAL A 276 -12.08 0.83 2.42
CA VAL A 276 -11.32 1.98 1.91
C VAL A 276 -9.84 1.66 1.97
N LEU A 277 -9.15 1.78 0.85
CA LEU A 277 -7.72 1.54 0.74
C LEU A 277 -6.90 2.71 1.30
N LEU A 278 -6.08 2.44 2.30
CA LEU A 278 -5.07 3.37 2.83
C LEU A 278 -3.76 3.31 2.01
N SER A 279 -3.52 2.22 1.31
CA SER A 279 -2.37 2.03 0.42
C SER A 279 -2.81 1.41 -0.90
N PRO A 280 -2.04 1.56 -1.99
CA PRO A 280 -2.37 0.93 -3.27
C PRO A 280 -2.52 -0.59 -3.15
N ALA A 281 -3.25 -1.22 -4.07
CA ALA A 281 -3.36 -2.67 -4.16
C ALA A 281 -3.11 -3.16 -5.58
N ILE A 282 -2.52 -4.35 -5.71
CA ILE A 282 -2.23 -4.97 -7.01
C ILE A 282 -2.96 -6.30 -7.09
N PHE A 283 -3.86 -6.38 -8.05
CA PHE A 283 -4.63 -7.58 -8.38
C PHE A 283 -4.27 -8.01 -9.79
N PRO A 284 -3.32 -8.96 -9.96
CA PRO A 284 -2.87 -9.38 -11.28
C PRO A 284 -3.96 -10.17 -12.01
N GLN A 285 -3.90 -10.14 -13.33
CA GLN A 285 -4.62 -11.10 -14.14
C GLN A 285 -4.09 -12.51 -13.86
N LEU A 286 -4.98 -13.47 -13.66
CA LEU A 286 -4.65 -14.88 -13.47
C LEU A 286 -5.10 -15.68 -14.68
N ALA A 287 -4.19 -16.45 -15.28
CA ALA A 287 -4.53 -17.39 -16.31
C ALA A 287 -5.26 -18.63 -15.72
N ALA A 288 -6.07 -19.27 -16.53
CA ALA A 288 -6.65 -20.57 -16.17
C ALA A 288 -5.55 -21.60 -15.91
N SER A 289 -5.70 -22.38 -14.86
CA SER A 289 -4.85 -23.52 -14.54
C SER A 289 -5.67 -24.60 -13.84
N ASP A 290 -5.09 -25.80 -13.63
CA ASP A 290 -5.73 -26.89 -12.89
C ASP A 290 -6.17 -26.50 -11.46
N LYS A 291 -5.60 -25.40 -10.92
CA LYS A 291 -5.87 -24.96 -9.55
C LYS A 291 -6.64 -23.63 -9.47
N ASN A 292 -6.71 -22.87 -10.55
CA ASN A 292 -7.27 -21.52 -10.53
C ASN A 292 -8.16 -21.31 -11.76
N ARG A 293 -9.35 -20.75 -11.54
CA ARG A 293 -10.14 -20.16 -12.64
C ARG A 293 -9.43 -18.90 -13.16
N PRO A 294 -9.64 -18.54 -14.43
CA PRO A 294 -9.13 -17.29 -14.97
C PRO A 294 -9.74 -16.13 -14.21
N HIS A 295 -8.94 -15.09 -13.96
CA HIS A 295 -9.41 -13.90 -13.26
C HIS A 295 -8.85 -12.64 -13.95
N PRO A 296 -9.69 -11.62 -14.25
CA PRO A 296 -9.26 -10.43 -14.98
C PRO A 296 -8.27 -9.56 -14.18
N GLY A 297 -8.36 -9.57 -12.85
CA GLY A 297 -7.58 -8.69 -12.00
C GLY A 297 -7.93 -7.21 -12.21
N GLY A 298 -6.92 -6.35 -12.20
CA GLY A 298 -7.11 -4.91 -12.38
C GLY A 298 -7.84 -4.28 -11.20
N TRP A 299 -9.03 -3.73 -11.44
CA TRP A 299 -9.86 -3.15 -10.38
C TRP A 299 -10.50 -4.20 -9.48
N LEU A 300 -10.73 -5.41 -10.01
CA LEU A 300 -11.40 -6.48 -9.30
C LEU A 300 -10.38 -7.27 -8.46
N PRO A 301 -10.54 -7.31 -7.13
CA PRO A 301 -9.67 -8.09 -6.26
C PRO A 301 -9.70 -9.59 -6.62
N THR A 302 -8.54 -10.23 -6.71
CA THR A 302 -8.44 -11.65 -7.10
C THR A 302 -9.05 -12.63 -6.09
N TRP A 303 -9.46 -12.14 -4.93
CA TRP A 303 -10.22 -12.87 -3.92
C TRP A 303 -11.74 -12.62 -4.00
N VAL A 304 -12.21 -11.97 -5.06
CA VAL A 304 -13.61 -11.86 -5.45
C VAL A 304 -13.80 -12.71 -6.70
N ASP A 305 -14.79 -13.57 -6.74
CA ASP A 305 -15.10 -14.36 -7.93
C ASP A 305 -15.55 -13.47 -9.08
N ALA A 306 -14.94 -13.62 -10.24
CA ALA A 306 -15.14 -12.69 -11.36
C ALA A 306 -16.52 -12.81 -12.05
N GLU A 307 -17.22 -13.89 -11.86
CA GLU A 307 -18.54 -14.14 -12.47
C GLU A 307 -19.68 -13.81 -11.50
N THR A 308 -19.53 -14.24 -10.25
CA THR A 308 -20.58 -14.12 -9.24
C THR A 308 -20.41 -12.95 -8.30
N MET A 309 -19.26 -12.25 -8.33
CA MET A 309 -18.85 -11.21 -7.41
C MET A 309 -18.81 -11.66 -5.93
N GLN A 310 -18.81 -12.96 -5.66
CA GLN A 310 -18.70 -13.51 -4.31
C GLN A 310 -17.30 -13.35 -3.74
N VAL A 311 -17.23 -12.95 -2.48
CA VAL A 311 -15.99 -12.85 -1.73
C VAL A 311 -15.47 -14.25 -1.38
N GLN A 312 -14.20 -14.51 -1.67
CA GLN A 312 -13.51 -15.77 -1.39
C GLN A 312 -12.49 -15.60 -0.26
N LEU A 313 -12.88 -14.93 0.82
CA LEU A 313 -12.06 -14.73 2.00
C LEU A 313 -12.54 -15.58 3.17
N MET A 314 -11.64 -15.79 4.12
CA MET A 314 -11.94 -16.38 5.43
C MET A 314 -11.76 -15.31 6.51
N ASP A 315 -12.54 -15.37 7.57
CA ASP A 315 -12.47 -14.48 8.73
C ASP A 315 -11.30 -14.76 9.67
N GLY A 316 -10.50 -15.78 9.36
CA GLY A 316 -9.32 -16.20 10.09
C GLY A 316 -8.25 -16.83 9.19
N PRO A 317 -7.26 -17.50 9.77
CA PRO A 317 -6.22 -18.18 9.02
C PRO A 317 -6.79 -19.35 8.22
N GLY A 318 -6.33 -19.54 6.98
CA GLY A 318 -6.67 -20.72 6.20
C GLY A 318 -6.17 -22.02 6.86
N PRO A 319 -6.71 -23.21 6.48
CA PRO A 319 -6.47 -24.47 7.19
C PRO A 319 -4.99 -24.82 7.42
N ASN A 320 -4.15 -24.64 6.41
CA ASN A 320 -2.73 -24.92 6.52
C ASN A 320 -1.99 -23.98 7.50
N LYS A 321 -2.39 -22.70 7.53
CA LYS A 321 -1.82 -21.70 8.44
C LYS A 321 -2.34 -21.93 9.86
N ALA A 322 -3.62 -22.25 10.01
CA ALA A 322 -4.27 -22.56 11.28
C ALA A 322 -3.58 -23.75 11.97
N ARG A 323 -3.37 -24.85 11.23
CA ARG A 323 -2.65 -26.04 11.72
C ARG A 323 -1.24 -25.70 12.18
N ARG A 324 -0.51 -24.85 11.44
CA ARG A 324 0.85 -24.45 11.81
C ARG A 324 0.87 -23.56 13.06
N LEU A 325 -0.16 -22.75 13.27
CA LEU A 325 -0.29 -21.86 14.42
C LEU A 325 -0.95 -22.51 15.64
N GLY A 326 -1.49 -23.73 15.50
CA GLY A 326 -2.23 -24.41 16.56
C GLY A 326 -3.55 -23.72 16.92
N VAL A 327 -4.22 -23.09 15.93
CA VAL A 327 -5.51 -22.41 16.09
C VAL A 327 -6.55 -22.99 15.14
N GLU A 328 -7.82 -22.72 15.40
CA GLU A 328 -8.89 -23.11 14.49
C GLU A 328 -8.80 -22.33 13.15
N PRO A 329 -9.12 -22.97 12.03
CA PRO A 329 -9.21 -22.29 10.75
C PRO A 329 -10.39 -21.32 10.74
N GLY A 330 -10.23 -20.21 10.04
CA GLY A 330 -11.34 -19.31 9.78
C GLY A 330 -12.41 -19.96 8.90
N SER A 331 -13.61 -19.42 8.97
CA SER A 331 -14.76 -19.83 8.14
C SER A 331 -14.88 -18.93 6.90
N PRO A 332 -15.40 -19.43 5.77
CA PRO A 332 -15.68 -18.60 4.61
C PRO A 332 -16.64 -17.47 4.94
N VAL A 333 -16.38 -16.27 4.40
CA VAL A 333 -17.23 -15.09 4.55
C VAL A 333 -18.24 -15.05 3.41
N SER A 334 -19.52 -14.88 3.74
CA SER A 334 -20.59 -14.74 2.74
C SER A 334 -20.87 -13.28 2.44
N ALA A 335 -20.30 -12.79 1.35
CA ALA A 335 -20.44 -11.40 0.92
C ALA A 335 -20.35 -11.28 -0.61
N LYS A 336 -21.00 -10.26 -1.18
CA LYS A 336 -20.89 -9.90 -2.59
C LYS A 336 -20.30 -8.51 -2.76
N LEU A 337 -19.44 -8.34 -3.74
CA LEU A 337 -19.01 -7.02 -4.20
C LEU A 337 -20.16 -6.40 -5.03
N ILE A 338 -20.62 -5.22 -4.63
CA ILE A 338 -21.75 -4.54 -5.25
C ILE A 338 -21.30 -3.39 -6.13
N ALA A 339 -20.27 -2.67 -5.70
CA ALA A 339 -19.74 -1.53 -6.45
C ALA A 339 -18.28 -1.24 -6.07
N ALA A 340 -17.60 -0.48 -6.90
CA ALA A 340 -16.26 0.02 -6.59
C ALA A 340 -16.05 1.43 -7.15
N ARG A 341 -15.55 2.33 -6.32
CA ARG A 341 -15.06 3.64 -6.73
C ARG A 341 -13.55 3.57 -6.89
N VAL A 342 -13.11 3.33 -8.11
CA VAL A 342 -11.70 3.23 -8.47
C VAL A 342 -11.33 4.44 -9.31
N GLU A 343 -10.29 5.15 -8.88
CA GLU A 343 -9.70 6.24 -9.67
C GLU A 343 -8.72 5.66 -10.72
N ARG A 344 -7.98 6.54 -11.38
CA ARG A 344 -7.03 6.14 -12.41
C ARG A 344 -5.96 5.22 -11.82
N TYR A 345 -5.70 4.09 -12.46
CA TYR A 345 -4.63 3.16 -12.09
C TYR A 345 -3.28 3.83 -11.99
N VAL A 346 -2.47 3.32 -11.08
CA VAL A 346 -1.10 3.77 -10.87
C VAL A 346 -0.14 2.68 -11.35
N PRO A 347 0.74 2.99 -12.32
CA PRO A 347 1.72 2.02 -12.78
C PRO A 347 2.82 1.85 -11.73
N VAL A 348 3.13 0.59 -11.40
CA VAL A 348 4.18 0.20 -10.47
C VAL A 348 5.22 -0.60 -11.23
N ALA A 349 6.43 -0.09 -11.30
CA ALA A 349 7.57 -0.75 -11.91
C ALA A 349 8.68 -1.03 -10.89
N GLY A 350 9.61 -1.85 -11.27
CA GLY A 350 10.80 -2.14 -10.50
C GLY A 350 11.98 -2.38 -11.42
N TRP A 351 13.17 -2.41 -10.83
CA TRP A 351 14.40 -2.74 -11.51
C TRP A 351 15.04 -3.95 -10.84
N THR A 352 15.57 -4.87 -11.61
CA THR A 352 16.37 -5.99 -11.10
C THR A 352 17.83 -5.67 -11.37
N ASN A 353 18.60 -5.52 -10.28
CA ASN A 353 20.06 -5.46 -10.38
C ASN A 353 20.60 -6.88 -10.56
N PRO A 354 21.62 -7.06 -11.40
CA PRO A 354 22.32 -8.33 -11.46
C PRO A 354 22.96 -8.64 -10.12
N SER A 355 22.94 -9.91 -9.73
CA SER A 355 23.76 -10.38 -8.63
C SER A 355 25.22 -10.43 -9.10
N GLU A 356 26.19 -10.22 -8.20
CA GLU A 356 27.60 -10.43 -8.51
C GLU A 356 27.78 -11.88 -9.03
N GLY A 357 28.26 -12.00 -10.27
CA GLY A 357 28.43 -13.28 -10.98
C GLY A 357 27.28 -13.69 -11.91
N GLU A 358 26.15 -12.98 -11.92
CA GLU A 358 25.01 -13.24 -12.82
C GLU A 358 24.89 -12.22 -13.97
N THR A 359 25.94 -11.44 -14.24
CA THR A 359 25.97 -10.53 -15.39
C THR A 359 25.78 -11.31 -16.70
N GLY A 360 24.81 -10.94 -17.49
CA GLY A 360 24.53 -11.56 -18.79
C GLY A 360 23.48 -12.67 -18.79
N THR A 361 22.78 -12.93 -17.69
CA THR A 361 21.72 -13.96 -17.63
C THR A 361 20.39 -13.53 -18.26
N GLY A 362 20.27 -12.28 -18.75
CA GLY A 362 19.03 -11.71 -19.33
C GLY A 362 17.94 -11.43 -18.29
N LYS A 363 18.22 -11.56 -16.99
CA LYS A 363 17.29 -11.26 -15.91
C LYS A 363 17.43 -9.85 -15.36
N GLU A 364 18.34 -9.09 -15.92
CA GLU A 364 18.69 -7.74 -15.53
C GLU A 364 17.75 -6.73 -16.21
N GLY A 365 17.47 -5.62 -15.52
CA GLY A 365 16.77 -4.51 -16.13
C GLY A 365 15.39 -4.22 -15.55
N ALA A 366 14.58 -3.55 -16.36
CA ALA A 366 13.21 -3.17 -15.97
C ALA A 366 12.33 -4.40 -15.81
N ARG A 367 11.63 -4.47 -14.69
CA ARG A 367 10.57 -5.47 -14.50
C ARG A 367 9.31 -5.06 -15.24
N SER A 368 8.47 -6.03 -15.55
CA SER A 368 7.14 -5.76 -16.10
C SER A 368 6.37 -4.79 -15.20
N THR A 369 5.78 -3.77 -15.81
CA THR A 369 4.95 -2.81 -15.10
C THR A 369 3.66 -3.47 -14.64
N LEU A 370 3.34 -3.30 -13.37
CA LEU A 370 2.09 -3.73 -12.76
C LEU A 370 1.15 -2.52 -12.65
N LEU A 371 -0.13 -2.73 -12.85
CA LEU A 371 -1.14 -1.70 -12.61
C LEU A 371 -1.70 -1.89 -11.20
N ALA A 372 -1.54 -0.87 -10.36
CA ALA A 372 -2.11 -0.84 -9.02
C ALA A 372 -3.40 -0.03 -8.99
N VAL A 373 -4.35 -0.51 -8.23
CA VAL A 373 -5.49 0.27 -7.77
C VAL A 373 -4.95 1.31 -6.77
N PRO A 374 -5.25 2.60 -6.94
CA PRO A 374 -4.70 3.64 -6.07
C PRO A 374 -5.22 3.55 -4.63
N ALA A 375 -4.46 4.11 -3.71
CA ALA A 375 -4.97 4.40 -2.37
C ALA A 375 -6.14 5.39 -2.44
N GLY A 376 -7.06 5.31 -1.49
CA GLY A 376 -8.34 6.04 -1.54
C GLY A 376 -9.44 5.30 -2.29
N THR A 377 -9.16 4.24 -3.03
CA THR A 377 -10.19 3.41 -3.65
C THR A 377 -11.14 2.85 -2.61
N VAL A 378 -12.44 2.80 -2.95
CA VAL A 378 -13.51 2.29 -2.09
C VAL A 378 -14.24 1.14 -2.78
N TYR A 379 -14.35 0.02 -2.09
CA TYR A 379 -15.15 -1.14 -2.49
C TYR A 379 -16.37 -1.26 -1.60
N TYR A 380 -17.52 -1.58 -2.17
CA TYR A 380 -18.80 -1.72 -1.50
C TYR A 380 -19.28 -3.16 -1.56
N PHE A 381 -19.61 -3.71 -0.41
CA PHE A 381 -20.04 -5.11 -0.27
C PHE A 381 -21.38 -5.18 0.44
N GLU A 382 -22.16 -6.18 0.07
CA GLU A 382 -23.38 -6.56 0.73
C GLU A 382 -23.28 -8.00 1.25
N THR A 383 -23.85 -8.24 2.42
CA THR A 383 -23.82 -9.54 3.10
C THR A 383 -25.23 -9.97 3.46
N ALA A 384 -25.39 -11.23 3.84
CA ALA A 384 -26.70 -11.77 4.22
C ALA A 384 -27.18 -11.27 5.61
N SER A 385 -26.25 -10.86 6.48
CA SER A 385 -26.56 -10.44 7.85
C SER A 385 -25.47 -9.50 8.40
N GLU A 386 -25.77 -8.83 9.50
CA GLU A 386 -24.80 -8.01 10.24
C GLU A 386 -23.62 -8.85 10.75
N GLU A 387 -23.84 -10.09 11.15
CA GLU A 387 -22.77 -10.99 11.57
C GLU A 387 -21.78 -11.28 10.42
N GLU A 388 -22.28 -11.58 9.23
CA GLU A 388 -21.44 -11.75 8.04
C GLU A 388 -20.72 -10.45 7.65
N ALA A 389 -21.37 -9.29 7.84
CA ALA A 389 -20.76 -7.98 7.63
C ALA A 389 -19.59 -7.73 8.59
N GLN A 390 -19.77 -8.09 9.86
CA GLN A 390 -18.69 -8.00 10.84
C GLN A 390 -17.54 -8.96 10.53
N ARG A 391 -17.85 -10.18 10.09
CA ARG A 391 -16.85 -11.17 9.66
C ARG A 391 -16.07 -10.69 8.43
N LEU A 392 -16.76 -10.08 7.45
CA LEU A 392 -16.12 -9.45 6.31
C LEU A 392 -15.19 -8.32 6.74
N ALA A 393 -15.66 -7.43 7.63
CA ALA A 393 -14.85 -6.35 8.15
C ALA A 393 -13.60 -6.86 8.88
N ASN A 394 -13.72 -7.91 9.68
CA ASN A 394 -12.57 -8.56 10.32
C ASN A 394 -11.58 -9.16 9.30
N ALA A 395 -12.09 -9.66 8.16
CA ALA A 395 -11.26 -10.15 7.10
C ALA A 395 -10.55 -9.03 6.31
N LEU A 396 -11.11 -7.83 6.21
CA LEU A 396 -10.61 -6.74 5.37
C LEU A 396 -9.85 -5.66 6.14
N ASN A 397 -10.26 -5.32 7.37
CA ASN A 397 -9.59 -4.32 8.20
C ASN A 397 -8.10 -4.67 8.39
N TRP A 398 -7.24 -3.65 8.29
CA TRP A 398 -5.81 -3.81 8.53
C TRP A 398 -5.49 -4.51 9.87
N HIS A 399 -6.25 -4.22 10.92
CA HIS A 399 -6.05 -4.80 12.25
C HIS A 399 -6.72 -6.17 12.44
N GLY A 400 -7.53 -6.63 11.46
CA GLY A 400 -8.35 -7.82 11.65
C GLY A 400 -9.48 -7.55 12.64
N GLN A 401 -9.52 -8.32 13.72
CA GLN A 401 -10.50 -8.09 14.80
C GLN A 401 -10.19 -6.82 15.58
N PRO A 402 -11.22 -6.13 16.11
CA PRO A 402 -11.03 -4.96 16.96
C PRO A 402 -10.11 -5.26 18.16
N GLY A 403 -9.22 -4.31 18.46
CA GLY A 403 -8.30 -4.42 19.60
C GLY A 403 -7.05 -5.27 19.38
N SER A 404 -6.82 -5.84 18.20
CA SER A 404 -5.63 -6.66 17.97
C SER A 404 -4.30 -5.90 18.03
N GLY A 405 -4.32 -4.60 17.82
CA GLY A 405 -3.14 -3.73 17.86
C GLY A 405 -2.05 -4.01 16.81
N THR A 406 -2.20 -5.09 16.04
CA THR A 406 -1.23 -5.55 15.03
C THR A 406 -1.78 -5.43 13.62
N ILE A 407 -0.89 -5.41 12.63
CA ILE A 407 -1.29 -5.38 11.21
C ILE A 407 -1.53 -6.80 10.72
N THR A 408 -2.78 -7.21 10.74
CA THR A 408 -3.21 -8.58 10.45
C THR A 408 -3.44 -8.82 8.95
N ASN A 409 -4.16 -7.91 8.29
CA ASN A 409 -4.60 -8.09 6.92
C ASN A 409 -3.88 -7.16 5.94
N ARG A 410 -3.47 -7.74 4.82
CA ARG A 410 -2.87 -7.10 3.66
C ARG A 410 -3.52 -7.73 2.43
N ARG A 411 -4.49 -7.06 1.82
CA ARG A 411 -5.40 -7.66 0.84
C ARG A 411 -4.99 -7.44 -0.62
N SER A 412 -3.79 -6.90 -0.85
CA SER A 412 -3.17 -6.94 -2.18
C SER A 412 -2.67 -8.35 -2.49
N THR A 413 -2.91 -8.83 -3.69
CA THR A 413 -2.43 -10.15 -4.13
C THR A 413 -0.92 -10.17 -4.29
N LEU A 414 -0.35 -9.07 -4.77
CA LEU A 414 1.09 -8.90 -4.90
C LEU A 414 1.57 -7.80 -3.95
N LEU A 415 2.79 -7.94 -3.46
CA LEU A 415 3.51 -6.96 -2.64
C LEU A 415 2.81 -6.60 -1.31
N GLY A 416 1.91 -7.44 -0.80
CA GLY A 416 1.24 -7.21 0.48
C GLY A 416 2.24 -7.02 1.64
N GLU A 417 3.33 -7.80 1.67
CA GLU A 417 4.41 -7.69 2.66
C GLU A 417 5.13 -6.33 2.58
N LYS A 418 5.10 -5.69 1.43
CA LYS A 418 5.69 -4.36 1.19
C LYS A 418 4.74 -3.20 1.50
N GLY A 419 3.55 -3.48 2.03
CA GLY A 419 2.60 -2.46 2.45
C GLY A 419 1.48 -2.15 1.46
N TYR A 420 1.27 -3.00 0.45
CA TYR A 420 0.13 -2.88 -0.46
C TYR A 420 -1.12 -3.55 0.12
N GLY A 421 -2.30 -2.99 -0.19
CA GLY A 421 -3.59 -3.55 0.18
C GLY A 421 -3.94 -3.43 1.66
N ILE A 422 -3.49 -2.36 2.29
CA ILE A 422 -3.91 -1.95 3.63
C ILE A 422 -5.20 -1.15 3.50
N GLY A 423 -6.22 -1.50 4.28
CA GLY A 423 -7.49 -0.79 4.23
C GLY A 423 -8.27 -0.88 5.52
N VAL A 424 -9.34 -0.12 5.58
CA VAL A 424 -10.23 -0.01 6.74
C VAL A 424 -11.69 -0.06 6.29
N CYS A 425 -12.55 -0.67 7.10
CA CYS A 425 -13.98 -0.83 6.81
C CYS A 425 -14.84 0.14 7.60
N ALA A 426 -15.99 0.47 7.02
CA ALA A 426 -17.08 1.17 7.66
C ALA A 426 -18.42 0.69 7.08
N PRO A 427 -19.55 0.86 7.78
CA PRO A 427 -20.87 0.70 7.17
C PRO A 427 -21.12 1.79 6.12
N TYR A 428 -22.03 1.54 5.20
CA TYR A 428 -22.51 2.56 4.26
C TYR A 428 -24.02 2.44 4.03
N GLU A 429 -24.61 3.53 3.56
CA GLU A 429 -25.99 3.59 3.09
C GLU A 429 -26.01 3.70 1.57
N THR A 430 -27.12 3.35 0.95
CA THR A 430 -27.35 3.52 -0.50
C THR A 430 -27.96 4.89 -0.79
N LEU A 431 -27.88 5.28 -2.05
CA LEU A 431 -28.57 6.45 -2.58
C LEU A 431 -30.06 6.19 -2.72
#